data_61f7f7a3b607d8bcc4f56022902e403a
#
_entry.id   61f7f7a3b607d8bcc4f56022902e403a
#
_cell.length_a   1.000
_cell.length_b   1.000
_cell.length_c   1.000
_cell.angle_alpha   90.00
_cell.angle_beta   90.00
_cell.angle_gamma   90.00
#
_symmetry.space_group_name_H-M   'P 1'
#
loop_
_entity.id
_entity.type
_entity.pdbx_description
1 polymer ?
#
loop_
_entity_poly.entity_id
_entity_poly.type
_entity_poly.pdbx_seq_one_letter_code
_entity_poly.pdbx_strand_id
1 'polypeptide(L)'
;SIAALVLGFHFRASQSRHQHWQRLLCSLLMGAAIVSMHYTGMHALTLAVPAHMLEHTAPFGSHGGQHAVLASAIGLVALLVIVTGIAASWAEQRFSEQRQALDQAEHQLNAMTHYDPLTNLFNGRAFTEMVTQVLAAREERQALAVLVVDLDNFKRINDSLGHRSGDLALQQAAHRICAVLGQHDMLARFSGDEFCVLTLGQWEQAQALANHILEQLRPPFTLGDTQLRLTASIGISQYPEDGLNFDALFRHAGLAVCKCKAS
;
A
#
# COMPACT_ATOMS: atom_id res chain seq x y z
N SER A 1 14.66 18.75 31.86
CA SER A 1 13.52 18.48 30.97
C SER A 1 13.86 18.64 29.47
N ILE A 2 14.81 19.49 29.10
CA ILE A 2 15.23 19.71 27.68
C ILE A 2 15.90 18.43 27.10
N ALA A 3 16.72 17.73 27.88
CA ALA A 3 17.38 16.50 27.46
C ALA A 3 16.39 15.38 27.07
N ALA A 4 15.27 15.23 27.78
CA ALA A 4 14.24 14.25 27.49
C ALA A 4 13.47 14.57 26.18
N LEU A 5 13.25 15.84 25.90
CA LEU A 5 12.64 16.33 24.65
C LEU A 5 13.57 16.11 23.45
N VAL A 6 14.86 16.40 23.59
CA VAL A 6 15.88 16.19 22.55
C VAL A 6 16.06 14.70 22.24
N LEU A 7 16.08 13.83 23.27
CA LEU A 7 16.11 12.37 23.07
C LEU A 7 14.83 11.88 22.36
N GLY A 8 13.65 12.36 22.72
CA GLY A 8 12.38 11.99 22.07
C GLY A 8 12.34 12.39 20.60
N PHE A 9 12.91 13.54 20.23
CA PHE A 9 13.01 13.97 18.83
C PHE A 9 14.08 13.20 18.04
N HIS A 10 15.20 12.87 18.65
CA HIS A 10 16.28 12.14 17.98
C HIS A 10 15.88 10.69 17.60
N PHE A 11 15.05 10.06 18.41
CA PHE A 11 14.57 8.69 18.14
C PHE A 11 13.32 8.62 17.25
N ARG A 12 12.75 9.74 16.82
CA ARG A 12 11.60 9.76 15.89
C ARG A 12 11.97 9.32 14.47
N ALA A 13 13.23 9.39 14.09
CA ALA A 13 13.70 9.14 12.71
C ALA A 13 14.34 7.76 12.47
N SER A 14 14.48 6.87 13.48
CA SER A 14 15.15 5.59 13.34
C SER A 14 14.15 4.44 13.24
N GLN A 15 14.14 3.74 12.10
CA GLN A 15 13.32 2.53 11.83
C GLN A 15 14.02 1.25 12.32
N SER A 16 14.27 1.06 13.61
CA SER A 16 14.88 -0.15 14.12
C SER A 16 13.92 -0.99 14.98
N ARG A 17 14.12 -2.31 14.99
CA ARG A 17 13.33 -3.33 15.73
C ARG A 17 13.23 -3.07 17.26
N HIS A 18 14.08 -2.20 17.78
CA HIS A 18 14.16 -1.84 19.21
C HIS A 18 13.40 -0.54 19.55
N GLN A 19 12.71 0.07 18.59
CA GLN A 19 12.08 1.39 18.72
C GLN A 19 10.97 1.44 19.78
N HIS A 20 10.23 0.34 19.97
CA HIS A 20 9.16 0.27 20.96
C HIS A 20 9.69 0.29 22.40
N TRP A 21 10.77 -0.43 22.67
CA TRP A 21 11.44 -0.42 23.98
C TRP A 21 12.05 0.94 24.31
N GLN A 22 12.62 1.61 23.33
CA GLN A 22 13.18 2.96 23.50
C GLN A 22 12.10 3.99 23.77
N ARG A 23 10.96 3.92 23.10
CA ARG A 23 9.80 4.81 23.37
C ARG A 23 9.22 4.56 24.76
N LEU A 24 9.06 3.31 25.18
CA LEU A 24 8.62 2.96 26.52
C LEU A 24 9.60 3.46 27.58
N LEU A 25 10.90 3.31 27.37
CA LEU A 25 11.93 3.78 28.29
C LEU A 25 11.92 5.33 28.40
N CYS A 26 11.77 6.04 27.30
CA CYS A 26 11.65 7.49 27.29
C CYS A 26 10.38 7.99 28.00
N SER A 27 9.22 7.34 27.81
CA SER A 27 7.99 7.69 28.51
C SER A 27 8.07 7.43 30.02
N LEU A 28 8.71 6.34 30.41
CA LEU A 28 8.92 5.98 31.83
C LEU A 28 9.88 6.95 32.51
N LEU A 29 10.98 7.33 31.84
CA LEU A 29 11.91 8.35 32.33
C LEU A 29 11.26 9.72 32.47
N MET A 30 10.41 10.10 31.50
CA MET A 30 9.69 11.39 31.55
C MET A 30 8.66 11.40 32.69
N GLY A 31 7.91 10.29 32.89
CA GLY A 31 7.00 10.14 34.02
C GLY A 31 7.71 10.22 35.37
N ALA A 32 8.84 9.51 35.53
CA ALA A 32 9.66 9.55 36.74
C ALA A 32 10.22 10.95 37.01
N ALA A 33 10.64 11.69 35.99
CA ALA A 33 11.13 13.05 36.12
C ALA A 33 10.03 14.04 36.60
N ILE A 34 8.81 13.88 36.08
CA ILE A 34 7.66 14.73 36.51
C ILE A 34 7.31 14.46 37.97
N VAL A 35 7.22 13.18 38.35
CA VAL A 35 6.95 12.78 39.75
C VAL A 35 8.03 13.28 40.69
N SER A 36 9.31 13.11 40.34
CA SER A 36 10.44 13.59 41.11
C SER A 36 10.41 15.12 41.32
N MET A 37 10.12 15.87 40.23
CA MET A 37 10.01 17.34 40.30
C MET A 37 8.86 17.77 41.19
N HIS A 38 7.72 17.08 41.15
CA HIS A 38 6.57 17.40 42.00
C HIS A 38 6.86 17.17 43.49
N TYR A 39 7.44 15.99 43.83
CA TYR A 39 7.79 15.68 45.21
C TYR A 39 8.93 16.59 45.78
N THR A 40 9.92 16.90 44.96
CA THR A 40 11.00 17.82 45.34
C THR A 40 10.46 19.25 45.57
N GLY A 41 9.52 19.70 44.72
CA GLY A 41 8.85 21.00 44.88
C GLY A 41 8.01 21.07 46.16
N MET A 42 7.30 19.99 46.52
CA MET A 42 6.53 19.93 47.76
C MET A 42 7.44 19.92 49.03
N HIS A 43 8.58 19.22 48.97
CA HIS A 43 9.55 19.23 50.08
C HIS A 43 10.30 20.52 50.25
N ALA A 44 10.47 21.31 49.18
CA ALA A 44 11.13 22.62 49.20
C ALA A 44 10.26 23.73 49.80
N LEU A 45 8.95 23.51 49.94
CA LEU A 45 8.02 24.47 50.49
C LEU A 45 7.94 24.32 52.02
N THR A 46 8.96 24.74 52.74
CA THR A 46 8.91 24.90 54.20
C THR A 46 8.36 26.29 54.52
N LEU A 47 7.05 26.36 54.86
CA LEU A 47 6.45 27.55 55.41
C LEU A 47 6.96 27.78 56.84
N ALA A 48 7.82 28.74 57.03
CA ALA A 48 8.20 29.23 58.36
C ALA A 48 7.02 30.08 58.89
N VAL A 49 6.17 29.43 59.71
CA VAL A 49 5.11 30.13 60.43
C VAL A 49 5.68 30.69 61.71
N PRO A 50 5.54 31.99 62.02
CA PRO A 50 5.97 32.57 63.25
C PRO A 50 5.29 31.88 64.46
N ALA A 51 6.05 31.58 65.51
CA ALA A 51 5.61 30.77 66.67
C ALA A 51 4.35 31.34 67.39
N HIS A 52 4.08 32.61 67.31
CA HIS A 52 2.90 33.21 67.96
C HIS A 52 1.55 32.95 67.20
N MET A 53 1.56 32.40 65.99
CA MET A 53 0.34 31.97 65.28
C MET A 53 -0.04 30.51 65.51
N LEU A 54 0.77 29.74 66.19
CA LEU A 54 0.53 28.33 66.46
C LEU A 54 -0.41 28.04 67.62
N GLU A 55 -0.69 29.04 68.49
CA GLU A 55 -1.56 28.86 69.63
C GLU A 55 -3.06 28.78 69.35
N HIS A 56 -3.51 29.12 68.13
CA HIS A 56 -4.94 29.12 67.75
C HIS A 56 -5.31 28.24 66.58
N THR A 57 -4.40 27.44 66.07
CA THR A 57 -4.74 26.46 65.01
C THR A 57 -5.02 25.10 65.67
N ALA A 58 -6.24 24.59 65.53
CA ALA A 58 -6.61 23.22 65.81
C ALA A 58 -5.62 22.26 65.12
N PRO A 59 -5.26 21.12 65.73
CA PRO A 59 -4.33 20.19 65.10
C PRO A 59 -4.88 19.79 63.73
N PHE A 60 -4.14 20.15 62.68
CA PHE A 60 -4.41 19.69 61.34
C PHE A 60 -4.47 18.17 61.36
N GLY A 61 -5.72 17.64 61.36
CA GLY A 61 -6.01 16.22 61.39
C GLY A 61 -5.30 15.54 60.22
N SER A 62 -4.80 14.35 60.50
CA SER A 62 -4.04 13.46 59.62
C SER A 62 -4.72 13.23 58.23
N HIS A 63 -4.49 14.15 57.31
CA HIS A 63 -4.88 13.96 55.88
C HIS A 63 -3.95 12.98 55.14
N GLY A 64 -3.00 12.34 55.83
CA GLY A 64 -2.08 11.38 55.20
C GLY A 64 -2.73 10.19 54.52
N GLY A 65 -3.91 9.78 55.00
CA GLY A 65 -4.66 8.66 54.39
C GLY A 65 -5.32 9.00 53.06
N GLN A 66 -5.83 10.25 52.91
CA GLN A 66 -6.49 10.64 51.67
C GLN A 66 -5.51 10.86 50.51
N HIS A 67 -4.29 11.34 50.80
CA HIS A 67 -3.26 11.49 49.77
C HIS A 67 -2.71 10.13 49.32
N ALA A 68 -2.62 9.14 50.23
CA ALA A 68 -2.20 7.77 49.86
C ALA A 68 -3.25 7.09 48.95
N VAL A 69 -4.53 7.24 49.23
CA VAL A 69 -5.62 6.69 48.39
C VAL A 69 -5.64 7.36 47.02
N LEU A 70 -5.45 8.69 46.95
CA LEU A 70 -5.40 9.39 45.67
C LEU A 70 -4.19 8.98 44.84
N ALA A 71 -3.01 8.86 45.45
CA ALA A 71 -1.79 8.40 44.77
C ALA A 71 -1.92 6.97 44.25
N SER A 72 -2.54 6.06 45.03
CA SER A 72 -2.78 4.69 44.58
C SER A 72 -3.80 4.60 43.43
N ALA A 73 -4.85 5.42 43.46
CA ALA A 73 -5.83 5.50 42.38
C ALA A 73 -5.19 5.99 41.07
N ILE A 74 -4.37 7.05 41.14
CA ILE A 74 -3.63 7.57 39.98
C ILE A 74 -2.67 6.51 39.43
N GLY A 75 -1.93 5.81 40.31
CA GLY A 75 -1.04 4.73 39.93
C GLY A 75 -1.75 3.58 39.21
N LEU A 76 -2.92 3.20 39.68
CA LEU A 76 -3.74 2.14 39.09
C LEU A 76 -4.27 2.52 37.70
N VAL A 77 -4.74 3.76 37.54
CA VAL A 77 -5.19 4.27 36.23
C VAL A 77 -4.01 4.35 35.24
N ALA A 78 -2.85 4.82 35.68
CA ALA A 78 -1.66 4.87 34.84
C ALA A 78 -1.22 3.48 34.40
N LEU A 79 -1.24 2.49 35.31
CA LEU A 79 -0.93 1.10 34.99
C LEU A 79 -1.93 0.53 33.97
N LEU A 80 -3.21 0.81 34.14
CA LEU A 80 -4.28 0.35 33.21
C LEU A 80 -4.06 0.91 31.80
N VAL A 81 -3.72 2.21 31.69
CA VAL A 81 -3.43 2.86 30.39
C VAL A 81 -2.18 2.23 29.74
N ILE A 82 -1.15 1.94 30.52
CA ILE A 82 0.05 1.28 29.99
C ILE A 82 -0.25 -0.13 29.50
N VAL A 83 -0.98 -0.93 30.28
CA VAL A 83 -1.34 -2.30 29.91
C VAL A 83 -2.22 -2.33 28.66
N THR A 84 -3.23 -1.45 28.58
CA THR A 84 -4.09 -1.35 27.37
C THR A 84 -3.31 -0.89 26.15
N GLY A 85 -2.37 0.06 26.31
CA GLY A 85 -1.49 0.51 25.21
C GLY A 85 -0.56 -0.61 24.70
N ILE A 86 0.00 -1.41 25.62
CA ILE A 86 0.84 -2.57 25.26
C ILE A 86 -0.02 -3.63 24.55
N ALA A 87 -1.21 -3.95 25.08
CA ALA A 87 -2.11 -4.92 24.49
C ALA A 87 -2.57 -4.50 23.08
N ALA A 88 -2.91 -3.23 22.88
CA ALA A 88 -3.25 -2.69 21.57
C ALA A 88 -2.09 -2.81 20.57
N SER A 89 -0.88 -2.46 21.00
CA SER A 89 0.32 -2.58 20.16
C SER A 89 0.62 -4.04 19.77
N TRP A 90 0.42 -4.97 20.67
CA TRP A 90 0.58 -6.41 20.38
C TRP A 90 -0.49 -6.93 19.43
N ALA A 91 -1.74 -6.45 19.58
CA ALA A 91 -2.82 -6.80 18.68
C ALA A 91 -2.54 -6.30 17.25
N GLU A 92 -2.12 -5.05 17.09
CA GLU A 92 -1.74 -4.50 15.79
C GLU A 92 -0.61 -5.27 15.12
N GLN A 93 0.44 -5.65 15.87
CA GLN A 93 1.53 -6.47 15.32
C GLN A 93 1.04 -7.83 14.85
N ARG A 94 0.23 -8.53 15.65
CA ARG A 94 -0.34 -9.82 15.25
C ARG A 94 -1.22 -9.73 14.01
N PHE A 95 -2.07 -8.68 13.92
CA PHE A 95 -2.89 -8.47 12.74
C PHE A 95 -2.07 -8.17 11.48
N SER A 96 -0.98 -7.41 11.61
CA SER A 96 -0.10 -7.11 10.47
C SER A 96 0.66 -8.36 9.99
N GLU A 97 1.14 -9.20 10.90
CA GLU A 97 1.80 -10.47 10.57
C GLU A 97 0.85 -11.46 9.89
N GLN A 98 -0.40 -11.57 10.37
CA GLN A 98 -1.41 -12.42 9.75
C GLN A 98 -1.80 -11.94 8.36
N ARG A 99 -1.94 -10.63 8.15
CA ARG A 99 -2.20 -10.05 6.83
C ARG A 99 -1.05 -10.34 5.87
N GLN A 100 0.19 -10.13 6.29
CA GLN A 100 1.35 -10.44 5.45
C GLN A 100 1.45 -11.93 5.10
N ALA A 101 1.16 -12.82 6.04
CA ALA A 101 1.15 -14.27 5.78
C ALA A 101 0.03 -14.65 4.81
N LEU A 102 -1.15 -14.03 4.93
CA LEU A 102 -2.27 -14.25 4.02
C LEU A 102 -1.93 -13.75 2.61
N ASP A 103 -1.43 -12.52 2.49
CA ASP A 103 -0.99 -11.94 1.21
C ASP A 103 0.10 -12.80 0.55
N GLN A 104 1.06 -13.30 1.32
CA GLN A 104 2.10 -14.20 0.81
C GLN A 104 1.54 -15.55 0.33
N ALA A 105 0.59 -16.14 1.08
CA ALA A 105 -0.07 -17.38 0.66
C ALA A 105 -0.92 -17.17 -0.60
N GLU A 106 -1.61 -16.04 -0.71
CA GLU A 106 -2.38 -15.65 -1.88
C GLU A 106 -1.48 -15.41 -3.10
N HIS A 107 -0.35 -14.73 -2.91
CA HIS A 107 0.68 -14.58 -3.95
C HIS A 107 1.30 -15.92 -4.39
N GLN A 108 1.52 -16.85 -3.46
CA GLN A 108 2.02 -18.19 -3.80
C GLN A 108 0.98 -19.04 -4.56
N LEU A 109 -0.29 -18.96 -4.18
CA LEU A 109 -1.39 -19.62 -4.91
C LEU A 109 -1.55 -19.01 -6.31
N ASN A 110 -1.55 -17.69 -6.45
CA ASN A 110 -1.62 -16.99 -7.73
C ASN A 110 -0.38 -17.24 -8.59
N ALA A 111 0.78 -17.48 -7.98
CA ALA A 111 1.99 -17.87 -8.71
C ALA A 111 1.91 -19.28 -9.33
N MET A 112 1.01 -20.13 -8.83
CA MET A 112 0.78 -21.48 -9.39
C MET A 112 -0.28 -21.51 -10.51
N THR A 113 -1.09 -20.45 -10.64
CA THR A 113 -2.08 -20.33 -11.72
C THR A 113 -1.49 -19.54 -12.89
N HIS A 114 -1.78 -19.96 -14.11
CA HIS A 114 -1.38 -19.26 -15.34
C HIS A 114 -2.34 -18.14 -15.72
N TYR A 115 -3.46 -18.03 -15.03
CA TYR A 115 -4.56 -17.15 -15.39
C TYR A 115 -4.87 -16.13 -14.31
N ASP A 116 -5.30 -14.95 -14.73
CA ASP A 116 -5.86 -13.92 -13.86
C ASP A 116 -7.29 -14.32 -13.43
N PRO A 117 -7.58 -14.38 -12.12
CA PRO A 117 -8.87 -14.91 -11.65
C PRO A 117 -10.07 -14.02 -11.98
N LEU A 118 -9.85 -12.72 -12.25
CA LEU A 118 -10.92 -11.78 -12.58
C LEU A 118 -11.33 -11.84 -14.06
N THR A 119 -10.34 -11.88 -14.95
CA THR A 119 -10.56 -11.78 -16.41
C THR A 119 -10.43 -13.11 -17.12
N ASN A 120 -9.91 -14.15 -16.45
CA ASN A 120 -9.58 -15.46 -17.01
C ASN A 120 -8.60 -15.41 -18.21
N LEU A 121 -7.85 -14.31 -18.33
CA LEU A 121 -6.74 -14.17 -19.26
C LEU A 121 -5.45 -14.72 -18.64
N PHE A 122 -4.41 -14.92 -19.44
CA PHE A 122 -3.10 -15.18 -18.88
C PHE A 122 -2.70 -14.07 -17.90
N ASN A 123 -2.08 -14.44 -16.79
CA ASN A 123 -1.47 -13.44 -15.90
C ASN A 123 -0.10 -13.01 -16.43
N GLY A 124 0.46 -11.93 -15.88
CA GLY A 124 1.72 -11.36 -16.33
C GLY A 124 2.89 -12.35 -16.29
N ARG A 125 2.90 -13.28 -15.31
CA ARG A 125 3.93 -14.29 -15.20
C ARG A 125 3.86 -15.30 -16.34
N ALA A 126 2.69 -15.90 -16.55
CA ALA A 126 2.48 -16.87 -17.63
C ALA A 126 2.77 -16.24 -19.00
N PHE A 127 2.36 -15.00 -19.19
CA PHE A 127 2.64 -14.25 -20.42
C PHE A 127 4.14 -14.04 -20.64
N THR A 128 4.88 -13.62 -19.62
CA THR A 128 6.34 -13.45 -19.68
C THR A 128 7.05 -14.75 -20.04
N GLU A 129 6.66 -15.85 -19.39
CA GLU A 129 7.23 -17.18 -19.66
C GLU A 129 6.95 -17.62 -21.11
N MET A 130 5.72 -17.43 -21.61
CA MET A 130 5.35 -17.80 -22.98
C MET A 130 6.04 -16.94 -24.03
N VAL A 131 6.07 -15.60 -23.83
CA VAL A 131 6.76 -14.71 -24.77
C VAL A 131 8.26 -15.02 -24.81
N THR A 132 8.88 -15.32 -23.67
CA THR A 132 10.30 -15.72 -23.62
C THR A 132 10.53 -17.02 -24.40
N GLN A 133 9.63 -18.01 -24.32
CA GLN A 133 9.71 -19.24 -25.10
C GLN A 133 9.53 -18.96 -26.59
N VAL A 134 8.57 -18.13 -26.97
CA VAL A 134 8.36 -17.73 -28.36
C VAL A 134 9.60 -17.02 -28.90
N LEU A 135 10.22 -16.13 -28.15
CA LEU A 135 11.46 -15.45 -28.54
C LEU A 135 12.64 -16.42 -28.69
N ALA A 136 12.75 -17.43 -27.82
CA ALA A 136 13.82 -18.41 -27.84
C ALA A 136 13.68 -19.46 -28.97
N ALA A 137 12.45 -19.81 -29.36
CA ALA A 137 12.16 -20.82 -30.37
C ALA A 137 12.13 -20.29 -31.81
N ARG A 138 12.38 -18.99 -32.01
CA ARG A 138 12.15 -18.31 -33.29
C ARG A 138 13.29 -18.50 -34.29
N GLU A 139 12.88 -18.57 -35.56
CA GLU A 139 13.74 -18.32 -36.71
C GLU A 139 13.92 -16.79 -36.86
N GLU A 140 15.12 -16.32 -37.21
CA GLU A 140 15.54 -14.90 -37.22
C GLU A 140 14.68 -13.93 -38.06
N ARG A 141 13.66 -14.42 -38.78
CA ARG A 141 12.89 -13.61 -39.76
C ARG A 141 11.45 -13.33 -39.40
N GLN A 142 10.91 -13.83 -38.30
CA GLN A 142 9.53 -13.56 -37.94
C GLN A 142 9.41 -12.29 -37.11
N ALA A 143 8.85 -11.19 -37.62
CA ALA A 143 8.57 -9.99 -36.84
C ALA A 143 7.49 -10.27 -35.79
N LEU A 144 7.65 -9.73 -34.59
CA LEU A 144 6.63 -9.78 -33.53
C LEU A 144 6.58 -8.42 -32.84
N ALA A 145 5.41 -8.12 -32.30
CA ALA A 145 5.23 -6.90 -31.52
C ALA A 145 4.58 -7.19 -30.17
N VAL A 146 4.96 -6.40 -29.18
CA VAL A 146 4.34 -6.36 -27.86
C VAL A 146 3.58 -5.04 -27.76
N LEU A 147 2.27 -5.14 -27.45
CA LEU A 147 1.40 -3.99 -27.20
C LEU A 147 1.09 -3.96 -25.71
N VAL A 148 1.29 -2.81 -25.08
CA VAL A 148 0.82 -2.53 -23.72
C VAL A 148 -0.39 -1.63 -23.82
N VAL A 149 -1.52 -2.11 -23.30
CA VAL A 149 -2.81 -1.42 -23.29
C VAL A 149 -3.13 -1.03 -21.86
N ASP A 150 -3.28 0.24 -21.59
CA ASP A 150 -3.57 0.78 -20.26
C ASP A 150 -4.89 1.57 -20.30
N LEU A 151 -5.81 1.25 -19.38
CA LEU A 151 -7.12 1.91 -19.32
C LEU A 151 -6.98 3.28 -18.66
N ASP A 152 -7.35 4.34 -19.38
CA ASP A 152 -7.18 5.71 -18.91
C ASP A 152 -8.11 6.02 -17.72
N ASN A 153 -7.54 6.65 -16.69
CA ASN A 153 -8.27 7.09 -15.50
C ASN A 153 -9.01 5.96 -14.73
N PHE A 154 -8.59 4.71 -14.87
CA PHE A 154 -9.23 3.56 -14.21
C PHE A 154 -9.32 3.73 -12.69
N LYS A 155 -8.30 4.30 -12.04
CA LYS A 155 -8.32 4.62 -10.62
C LYS A 155 -9.54 5.48 -10.23
N ARG A 156 -9.93 6.47 -11.07
CA ARG A 156 -11.10 7.32 -10.81
C ARG A 156 -12.41 6.52 -10.81
N ILE A 157 -12.49 5.45 -11.58
CA ILE A 157 -13.66 4.54 -11.58
C ILE A 157 -13.74 3.85 -10.22
N ASN A 158 -12.64 3.27 -9.75
CA ASN A 158 -12.59 2.63 -8.44
C ASN A 158 -12.93 3.60 -7.31
N ASP A 159 -12.37 4.82 -7.35
CA ASP A 159 -12.59 5.84 -6.32
C ASP A 159 -14.03 6.38 -6.32
N SER A 160 -14.68 6.45 -7.50
CA SER A 160 -16.02 7.06 -7.65
C SER A 160 -17.17 6.04 -7.62
N LEU A 161 -16.99 4.84 -8.20
CA LEU A 161 -18.04 3.82 -8.37
C LEU A 161 -17.76 2.53 -7.60
N GLY A 162 -16.62 2.48 -6.88
CA GLY A 162 -16.18 1.32 -6.11
C GLY A 162 -15.51 0.22 -6.94
N HIS A 163 -14.74 -0.64 -6.27
CA HIS A 163 -13.96 -1.70 -6.89
C HIS A 163 -14.78 -2.68 -7.72
N ARG A 164 -16.02 -2.98 -7.31
CA ARG A 164 -16.91 -3.87 -8.08
C ARG A 164 -17.20 -3.34 -9.49
N SER A 165 -17.36 -2.03 -9.64
CA SER A 165 -17.54 -1.40 -10.95
C SER A 165 -16.24 -1.44 -11.77
N GLY A 166 -15.09 -1.25 -11.13
CA GLY A 166 -13.79 -1.43 -11.76
C GLY A 166 -13.58 -2.85 -12.27
N ASP A 167 -13.95 -3.86 -11.46
CA ASP A 167 -13.86 -5.28 -11.87
C ASP A 167 -14.71 -5.56 -13.12
N LEU A 168 -15.94 -5.05 -13.17
CA LEU A 168 -16.81 -5.16 -14.36
C LEU A 168 -16.20 -4.46 -15.58
N ALA A 169 -15.56 -3.31 -15.40
CA ALA A 169 -14.87 -2.61 -16.48
C ALA A 169 -13.71 -3.43 -17.03
N LEU A 170 -12.90 -4.03 -16.15
CA LEU A 170 -11.79 -4.91 -16.56
C LEU A 170 -12.25 -6.16 -17.30
N GLN A 171 -13.31 -6.81 -16.84
CA GLN A 171 -13.91 -7.96 -17.52
C GLN A 171 -14.43 -7.61 -18.92
N GLN A 172 -15.11 -6.48 -19.05
CA GLN A 172 -15.61 -6.01 -20.36
C GLN A 172 -14.45 -5.60 -21.29
N ALA A 173 -13.40 -4.93 -20.74
CA ALA A 173 -12.22 -4.60 -21.53
C ALA A 173 -11.52 -5.86 -22.05
N ALA A 174 -11.29 -6.85 -21.17
CA ALA A 174 -10.73 -8.14 -21.55
C ALA A 174 -11.50 -8.83 -22.68
N HIS A 175 -12.84 -8.87 -22.54
CA HIS A 175 -13.71 -9.48 -23.57
C HIS A 175 -13.63 -8.73 -24.90
N ARG A 176 -13.65 -7.40 -24.89
CA ARG A 176 -13.58 -6.57 -26.09
C ARG A 176 -12.23 -6.66 -26.81
N ILE A 177 -11.14 -6.71 -26.04
CA ILE A 177 -9.80 -6.92 -26.62
C ILE A 177 -9.70 -8.30 -27.22
N CYS A 178 -10.14 -9.35 -26.51
CA CYS A 178 -10.15 -10.73 -27.01
C CYS A 178 -10.91 -10.85 -28.36
N ALA A 179 -11.99 -10.11 -28.56
CA ALA A 179 -12.84 -10.22 -29.74
C ALA A 179 -12.14 -9.80 -31.05
N VAL A 180 -11.04 -9.05 -30.98
CA VAL A 180 -10.29 -8.58 -32.18
C VAL A 180 -8.97 -9.30 -32.38
N LEU A 181 -8.59 -10.20 -31.48
CA LEU A 181 -7.34 -10.95 -31.56
C LEU A 181 -7.46 -12.11 -32.55
N GLY A 182 -6.38 -12.34 -33.29
CA GLY A 182 -6.20 -13.49 -34.17
C GLY A 182 -5.84 -14.76 -33.40
N GLN A 183 -5.82 -15.89 -34.11
CA GLN A 183 -5.51 -17.21 -33.52
C GLN A 183 -4.11 -17.32 -32.92
N HIS A 184 -3.18 -16.49 -33.37
CA HIS A 184 -1.77 -16.51 -32.93
C HIS A 184 -1.43 -15.38 -31.98
N ASP A 185 -2.40 -14.50 -31.70
CA ASP A 185 -2.20 -13.42 -30.74
C ASP A 185 -2.42 -13.95 -29.33
N MET A 186 -1.66 -13.42 -28.39
CA MET A 186 -1.77 -13.78 -26.98
C MET A 186 -2.12 -12.54 -26.18
N LEU A 187 -3.07 -12.69 -25.24
CA LEU A 187 -3.52 -11.62 -24.36
C LEU A 187 -3.33 -12.01 -22.90
N ALA A 188 -2.80 -11.09 -22.14
CA ALA A 188 -2.69 -11.20 -20.70
C ALA A 188 -3.21 -9.95 -20.01
N ARG A 189 -3.69 -10.10 -18.80
CA ARG A 189 -3.78 -9.02 -17.83
C ARG A 189 -2.49 -8.99 -17.03
N PHE A 190 -1.67 -7.95 -17.26
CA PHE A 190 -0.32 -7.90 -16.71
C PHE A 190 -0.33 -7.41 -15.26
N SER A 191 -1.00 -6.28 -14.98
CA SER A 191 -1.21 -5.77 -13.63
C SER A 191 -2.34 -4.74 -13.61
N GLY A 192 -3.10 -4.67 -12.54
CA GLY A 192 -4.12 -3.61 -12.35
C GLY A 192 -5.04 -3.42 -13.56
N ASP A 193 -4.86 -2.31 -14.25
CA ASP A 193 -5.56 -1.87 -15.47
C ASP A 193 -4.74 -2.04 -16.76
N GLU A 194 -3.59 -2.71 -16.67
CA GLU A 194 -2.70 -2.97 -17.81
C GLU A 194 -2.95 -4.34 -18.44
N PHE A 195 -3.17 -4.35 -19.75
CA PHE A 195 -3.21 -5.57 -20.57
C PHE A 195 -1.99 -5.60 -21.50
N CYS A 196 -1.53 -6.80 -21.81
CA CYS A 196 -0.40 -6.99 -22.70
C CYS A 196 -0.80 -7.95 -23.83
N VAL A 197 -0.53 -7.55 -25.07
CA VAL A 197 -0.79 -8.36 -26.25
C VAL A 197 0.53 -8.68 -26.93
N LEU A 198 0.73 -9.96 -27.28
CA LEU A 198 1.75 -10.38 -28.20
C LEU A 198 1.09 -10.68 -29.55
N THR A 199 1.60 -10.09 -30.61
CA THR A 199 1.16 -10.37 -31.98
C THR A 199 2.33 -10.71 -32.89
N LEU A 200 2.11 -11.64 -33.81
CA LEU A 200 3.09 -11.99 -34.84
C LEU A 200 2.82 -11.12 -36.07
N GLY A 201 3.80 -10.36 -36.51
CA GLY A 201 3.66 -9.50 -37.67
C GLY A 201 4.57 -8.29 -37.64
N GLN A 202 4.56 -7.52 -38.71
CA GLN A 202 5.30 -6.29 -38.84
C GLN A 202 4.58 -5.11 -38.17
N TRP A 203 5.26 -3.97 -38.09
CA TRP A 203 4.77 -2.75 -37.45
C TRP A 203 3.35 -2.36 -37.89
N GLU A 204 3.08 -2.40 -39.19
CA GLU A 204 1.78 -2.01 -39.74
C GLU A 204 0.64 -2.87 -39.23
N GLN A 205 0.90 -4.19 -39.04
CA GLN A 205 -0.10 -5.12 -38.50
C GLN A 205 -0.33 -4.87 -37.02
N ALA A 206 0.75 -4.66 -36.23
CA ALA A 206 0.64 -4.30 -34.83
C ALA A 206 -0.11 -2.98 -34.63
N GLN A 207 0.17 -1.98 -35.47
CA GLN A 207 -0.53 -0.69 -35.46
C GLN A 207 -2.02 -0.83 -35.84
N ALA A 208 -2.34 -1.64 -36.83
CA ALA A 208 -3.72 -1.92 -37.22
C ALA A 208 -4.47 -2.61 -36.06
N LEU A 209 -3.85 -3.60 -35.40
CA LEU A 209 -4.42 -4.28 -34.24
C LEU A 209 -4.65 -3.30 -33.09
N ALA A 210 -3.69 -2.43 -32.77
CA ALA A 210 -3.84 -1.40 -31.74
C ALA A 210 -5.04 -0.48 -32.02
N ASN A 211 -5.21 -0.05 -33.26
CA ASN A 211 -6.36 0.77 -33.67
C ASN A 211 -7.68 0.00 -33.51
N HIS A 212 -7.74 -1.26 -33.90
CA HIS A 212 -8.93 -2.11 -33.70
C HIS A 212 -9.27 -2.27 -32.22
N ILE A 213 -8.27 -2.48 -31.36
CA ILE A 213 -8.47 -2.54 -29.91
C ILE A 213 -9.07 -1.23 -29.40
N LEU A 214 -8.52 -0.08 -29.77
CA LEU A 214 -9.03 1.23 -29.38
C LEU A 214 -10.48 1.45 -29.86
N GLU A 215 -10.81 1.04 -31.07
CA GLU A 215 -12.18 1.11 -31.61
C GLU A 215 -13.15 0.26 -30.80
N GLN A 216 -12.76 -0.95 -30.39
CA GLN A 216 -13.60 -1.83 -29.56
C GLN A 216 -13.77 -1.34 -28.13
N LEU A 217 -12.80 -0.61 -27.60
CA LEU A 217 -12.91 -0.02 -26.26
C LEU A 217 -13.73 1.29 -26.24
N ARG A 218 -13.95 1.94 -27.41
CA ARG A 218 -14.68 3.21 -27.53
C ARG A 218 -16.16 3.15 -27.12
N PRO A 219 -16.96 2.07 -27.40
CA PRO A 219 -18.34 1.99 -26.95
C PRO A 219 -18.46 2.05 -25.43
N PRO A 220 -19.55 2.65 -24.89
CA PRO A 220 -19.72 2.74 -23.43
C PRO A 220 -19.62 1.39 -22.72
N PHE A 221 -19.05 1.40 -21.53
CA PHE A 221 -19.02 0.27 -20.62
C PHE A 221 -20.27 0.30 -19.74
N THR A 222 -20.94 -0.84 -19.58
CA THR A 222 -22.11 -0.98 -18.72
C THR A 222 -21.67 -1.53 -17.37
N LEU A 223 -21.69 -0.69 -16.35
CA LEU A 223 -21.22 -1.01 -14.99
C LEU A 223 -22.43 -1.03 -14.05
N GLY A 224 -23.16 -2.16 -14.01
CA GLY A 224 -24.48 -2.23 -13.39
C GLY A 224 -25.49 -1.35 -14.12
N ASP A 225 -26.10 -0.40 -13.40
CA ASP A 225 -27.06 0.56 -13.97
C ASP A 225 -26.41 1.82 -14.60
N THR A 226 -25.08 1.92 -14.55
CA THR A 226 -24.34 3.08 -15.03
C THR A 226 -23.62 2.77 -16.34
N GLN A 227 -23.72 3.68 -17.30
CA GLN A 227 -22.89 3.64 -18.51
C GLN A 227 -21.76 4.67 -18.42
N LEU A 228 -20.53 4.22 -18.67
CA LEU A 228 -19.34 5.04 -18.64
C LEU A 228 -18.53 4.87 -19.92
N ARG A 229 -17.95 5.95 -20.43
CA ARG A 229 -16.93 5.89 -21.47
C ARG A 229 -15.56 5.76 -20.83
N LEU A 230 -14.83 4.75 -21.23
CA LEU A 230 -13.46 4.48 -20.83
C LEU A 230 -12.60 4.52 -22.08
N THR A 231 -11.49 5.22 -22.02
CA THR A 231 -10.48 5.22 -23.08
C THR A 231 -9.29 4.38 -22.66
N ALA A 232 -8.44 4.07 -23.61
CA ALA A 232 -7.18 3.37 -23.34
C ALA A 232 -6.05 4.03 -24.13
N SER A 233 -4.85 3.94 -23.57
CA SER A 233 -3.61 4.32 -24.23
C SER A 233 -2.85 3.04 -24.58
N ILE A 234 -2.34 2.95 -25.82
CA ILE A 234 -1.60 1.77 -26.30
C ILE A 234 -0.19 2.18 -26.70
N GLY A 235 0.80 1.47 -26.16
CA GLY A 235 2.17 1.55 -26.59
C GLY A 235 2.58 0.27 -27.32
N ILE A 236 3.34 0.40 -28.39
CA ILE A 236 3.78 -0.70 -29.24
C ILE A 236 5.31 -0.75 -29.22
N SER A 237 5.86 -1.95 -29.14
CA SER A 237 7.30 -2.22 -29.36
C SER A 237 7.46 -3.38 -30.31
N GLN A 238 8.46 -3.29 -31.20
CA GLN A 238 8.74 -4.26 -32.24
C GLN A 238 10.06 -4.99 -31.94
N TYR A 239 10.03 -6.31 -32.08
CA TYR A 239 11.23 -7.13 -32.08
C TYR A 239 11.82 -7.23 -33.50
N PRO A 240 13.14 -7.13 -33.68
CA PRO A 240 14.17 -6.89 -32.66
C PRO A 240 14.51 -5.41 -32.41
N GLU A 241 13.87 -4.46 -33.13
CA GLU A 241 14.23 -3.04 -33.20
C GLU A 241 14.20 -2.36 -31.84
N ASP A 242 13.15 -2.63 -31.03
CA ASP A 242 12.95 -2.00 -29.74
C ASP A 242 13.45 -2.86 -28.57
N GLY A 243 13.89 -4.10 -28.83
CA GLY A 243 14.45 -4.95 -27.78
C GLY A 243 14.62 -6.41 -28.19
N LEU A 244 15.60 -7.08 -27.57
CA LEU A 244 15.95 -8.48 -27.84
C LEU A 244 15.30 -9.46 -26.84
N ASN A 245 14.65 -8.97 -25.82
CA ASN A 245 13.96 -9.78 -24.80
C ASN A 245 12.64 -9.10 -24.39
N PHE A 246 11.80 -9.86 -23.70
CA PHE A 246 10.48 -9.38 -23.28
C PHE A 246 10.56 -8.13 -22.40
N ASP A 247 11.49 -8.08 -21.43
CA ASP A 247 11.60 -6.96 -20.50
C ASP A 247 11.94 -5.64 -21.22
N ALA A 248 12.80 -5.69 -22.24
CA ALA A 248 13.12 -4.52 -23.07
C ALA A 248 11.90 -4.08 -23.89
N LEU A 249 11.23 -5.02 -24.56
CA LEU A 249 10.03 -4.72 -25.35
C LEU A 249 8.91 -4.15 -24.48
N PHE A 250 8.61 -4.78 -23.36
CA PHE A 250 7.58 -4.32 -22.42
C PHE A 250 7.87 -2.91 -21.90
N ARG A 251 9.13 -2.65 -21.51
CA ARG A 251 9.54 -1.33 -21.06
C ARG A 251 9.39 -0.26 -22.16
N HIS A 252 9.77 -0.55 -23.40
CA HIS A 252 9.64 0.41 -24.51
C HIS A 252 8.19 0.68 -24.86
N ALA A 253 7.34 -0.34 -24.90
CA ALA A 253 5.90 -0.17 -25.07
C ALA A 253 5.29 0.67 -23.92
N GLY A 254 5.67 0.39 -22.67
CA GLY A 254 5.21 1.16 -21.50
C GLY A 254 5.64 2.63 -21.55
N LEU A 255 6.87 2.93 -22.01
CA LEU A 255 7.32 4.31 -22.21
C LEU A 255 6.48 5.03 -23.28
N ALA A 256 6.06 4.33 -24.35
CA ALA A 256 5.17 4.88 -25.36
C ALA A 256 3.79 5.23 -24.78
N VAL A 257 3.21 4.35 -23.91
CA VAL A 257 1.97 4.64 -23.16
C VAL A 257 2.12 5.91 -22.33
N CYS A 258 3.22 6.03 -21.55
CA CYS A 258 3.45 7.21 -20.72
C CYS A 258 3.51 8.51 -21.53
N LYS A 259 4.11 8.49 -22.73
CA LYS A 259 4.15 9.66 -23.62
C LYS A 259 2.78 10.03 -24.15
N CYS A 260 1.95 9.03 -24.51
CA CYS A 260 0.58 9.28 -24.97
C CYS A 260 -0.28 9.95 -23.88
N LYS A 261 -0.12 9.53 -22.61
CA LYS A 261 -0.86 10.11 -21.48
C LYS A 261 -0.43 11.52 -21.09
N ALA A 262 0.78 11.93 -21.48
CA ALA A 262 1.33 13.26 -21.18
C ALA A 262 1.02 14.29 -22.27
N SER A 263 0.51 13.88 -23.43
CA SER A 263 0.15 14.72 -24.60
C SER A 263 -1.31 15.11 -24.58
#